data_f487f3cca1f29adf619eb4b9d0c1ca1c
#
_entry.id   f487f3cca1f29adf619eb4b9d0c1ca1c
#
_cell.length_a   1.000
_cell.length_b   1.000
_cell.length_c   1.000
_cell.angle_alpha   90.00
_cell.angle_beta   90.00
_cell.angle_gamma   90.00
#
_symmetry.space_group_name_H-M   'P 1'
#
loop_
_entity.id
_entity.type
_entity.pdbx_description
1 polymer ?
#
loop_
_entity_poly.entity_id
_entity_poly.type
_entity_poly.pdbx_seq_one_letter_code
_entity_poly.pdbx_strand_id
1 'polypeptide(L)'
;YPKEFIQHFIIPIGAAIWSTVPHQMMNMPAIFFIRFFDNHGLLQIVDRPNWWVITGGSKRYVEKMVDGFENKIRLSSPVKNVKREDGSITVQFGAKSLDSENFDSVIFATHSNQSLAMLDTPTKEEIEILSAIKYQKNDALLHYDDSILPKRKNAWSSWNYLLDEDQSKAVALTYNMNILQSLNSDRTFCVSLNSGNLVDESKVIKELSYDHPLFTTSSINAQSRKHEISGKHNTYYCGAYWRNGFHEDGVMSALDVCRDFGESL
;
A
#
# COMPACT_ATOMS: atom_id res chain seq x y z
N TYR A 1 -9.07 28.58 -2.40
CA TYR A 1 -10.28 27.89 -1.96
C TYR A 1 -10.58 28.24 -0.52
N PRO A 2 -11.86 28.23 -0.07
CA PRO A 2 -12.23 28.46 1.32
C PRO A 2 -11.55 27.47 2.27
N LYS A 3 -11.27 27.93 3.50
CA LYS A 3 -10.59 27.10 4.52
C LYS A 3 -11.40 25.83 4.85
N GLU A 4 -12.71 25.97 4.88
CA GLU A 4 -13.66 24.89 5.12
C GLU A 4 -13.55 23.77 4.05
N PHE A 5 -13.38 24.14 2.78
CA PHE A 5 -13.20 23.17 1.70
C PHE A 5 -11.90 22.37 1.87
N ILE A 6 -10.84 23.04 2.26
CA ILE A 6 -9.54 22.38 2.50
C ILE A 6 -9.67 21.43 3.71
N GLN A 7 -10.24 21.90 4.81
CA GLN A 7 -10.31 21.15 6.07
C GLN A 7 -11.33 20.02 6.06
N HIS A 8 -12.46 20.18 5.37
CA HIS A 8 -13.56 19.20 5.41
C HIS A 8 -13.68 18.35 4.15
N PHE A 9 -12.89 18.63 3.10
CA PHE A 9 -12.90 17.84 1.88
C PHE A 9 -11.50 17.41 1.44
N ILE A 10 -10.59 18.34 1.12
CA ILE A 10 -9.29 18.01 0.52
C ILE A 10 -8.42 17.19 1.47
N ILE A 11 -8.23 17.65 2.70
CA ILE A 11 -7.42 16.95 3.69
C ILE A 11 -8.04 15.60 4.04
N PRO A 12 -9.34 15.50 4.39
CA PRO A 12 -9.96 14.22 4.72
C PRO A 12 -9.91 13.19 3.59
N ILE A 13 -10.25 13.58 2.37
CA ILE A 13 -10.24 12.63 1.25
C ILE A 13 -8.84 12.14 0.92
N GLY A 14 -7.83 13.02 0.94
CA GLY A 14 -6.44 12.63 0.72
C GLY A 14 -5.92 11.74 1.86
N ALA A 15 -6.21 12.10 3.10
CA ALA A 15 -5.85 11.31 4.26
C ALA A 15 -6.50 9.91 4.23
N ALA A 16 -7.74 9.80 3.74
CA ALA A 16 -8.42 8.53 3.56
C ALA A 16 -7.82 7.68 2.43
N ILE A 17 -7.47 8.30 1.29
CA ILE A 17 -6.90 7.60 0.13
C ILE A 17 -5.54 6.96 0.48
N TRP A 18 -4.66 7.70 1.16
CA TRP A 18 -3.31 7.24 1.48
C TRP A 18 -3.12 6.80 2.94
N SER A 19 -4.20 6.67 3.70
CA SER A 19 -4.19 6.22 5.10
C SER A 19 -3.18 7.00 5.95
N THR A 20 -3.11 8.31 5.78
CA THR A 20 -2.17 9.20 6.45
C THR A 20 -2.86 10.12 7.45
N VAL A 21 -2.10 10.72 8.36
CA VAL A 21 -2.66 11.70 9.29
C VAL A 21 -2.92 13.04 8.60
N PRO A 22 -3.99 13.78 8.95
CA PRO A 22 -4.39 15.00 8.28
C PRO A 22 -3.27 16.04 8.14
N HIS A 23 -2.46 16.25 9.18
CA HIS A 23 -1.37 17.23 9.14
C HIS A 23 -0.25 16.85 8.16
N GLN A 24 -0.03 15.56 7.91
CA GLN A 24 0.99 15.09 6.96
C GLN A 24 0.55 15.26 5.51
N MET A 25 -0.76 15.35 5.25
CA MET A 25 -1.27 15.67 3.90
C MET A 25 -0.70 16.96 3.34
N MET A 26 -0.38 17.93 4.19
CA MET A 26 0.21 19.21 3.77
C MET A 26 1.67 19.06 3.30
N ASN A 27 2.32 17.95 3.57
CA ASN A 27 3.67 17.62 3.09
C ASN A 27 3.67 16.91 1.73
N MET A 28 2.48 16.49 1.26
CA MET A 28 2.32 15.87 -0.06
C MET A 28 2.42 16.94 -1.15
N PRO A 29 3.21 16.71 -2.21
CA PRO A 29 3.23 17.62 -3.33
C PRO A 29 1.85 17.75 -3.99
N ALA A 30 1.35 18.98 -4.17
CA ALA A 30 0.03 19.21 -4.75
C ALA A 30 -0.11 18.59 -6.15
N ILE A 31 0.97 18.59 -6.94
CA ILE A 31 0.97 17.98 -8.28
C ILE A 31 0.73 16.47 -8.23
N PHE A 32 1.24 15.77 -7.20
CA PHE A 32 1.02 14.34 -7.01
C PHE A 32 -0.47 14.07 -6.72
N PHE A 33 -1.05 14.83 -5.79
CA PHE A 33 -2.47 14.78 -5.45
C PHE A 33 -3.36 15.05 -6.66
N ILE A 34 -3.11 16.15 -7.39
CA ILE A 34 -3.92 16.55 -8.55
C ILE A 34 -3.86 15.50 -9.66
N ARG A 35 -2.67 14.96 -9.98
CA ARG A 35 -2.52 13.91 -11.00
C ARG A 35 -3.30 12.64 -10.63
N PHE A 36 -3.27 12.25 -9.37
CA PHE A 36 -4.05 11.12 -8.90
C PHE A 36 -5.55 11.37 -9.10
N PHE A 37 -6.04 12.54 -8.70
CA PHE A 37 -7.45 12.90 -8.86
C PHE A 37 -7.88 12.95 -10.32
N ASP A 38 -7.04 13.50 -11.20
CA ASP A 38 -7.29 13.54 -12.63
C ASP A 38 -7.36 12.13 -13.24
N ASN A 39 -6.37 11.29 -12.98
CA ASN A 39 -6.31 9.92 -13.45
C ASN A 39 -7.52 9.06 -13.03
N HIS A 40 -8.13 9.37 -11.88
CA HIS A 40 -9.28 8.64 -11.35
C HIS A 40 -10.63 9.32 -11.64
N GLY A 41 -10.64 10.37 -12.47
CA GLY A 41 -11.85 11.12 -12.79
C GLY A 41 -12.49 11.85 -11.61
N LEU A 42 -11.74 12.04 -10.51
CA LEU A 42 -12.24 12.69 -9.28
C LEU A 42 -12.38 14.21 -9.42
N LEU A 43 -11.75 14.81 -10.44
CA LEU A 43 -11.92 16.23 -10.81
C LEU A 43 -13.13 16.47 -11.71
N GLN A 44 -13.77 15.41 -12.21
CA GLN A 44 -14.91 15.49 -13.13
C GLN A 44 -16.23 15.48 -12.33
N ILE A 45 -17.21 16.24 -12.80
CA ILE A 45 -18.57 16.25 -12.24
C ILE A 45 -19.47 15.29 -13.04
N VAL A 46 -19.25 15.22 -14.36
CA VAL A 46 -19.97 14.35 -15.30
C VAL A 46 -19.00 13.34 -15.91
N ASP A 47 -19.51 12.27 -16.47
CA ASP A 47 -18.74 11.23 -17.17
C ASP A 47 -17.65 10.59 -16.31
N ARG A 48 -17.93 10.43 -15.01
CA ARG A 48 -17.01 9.74 -14.08
C ARG A 48 -16.86 8.28 -14.47
N PRO A 49 -15.63 7.72 -14.41
CA PRO A 49 -15.41 6.31 -14.66
C PRO A 49 -16.19 5.46 -13.65
N ASN A 50 -16.74 4.34 -14.13
CA ASN A 50 -17.31 3.34 -13.23
C ASN A 50 -16.20 2.68 -12.40
N TRP A 51 -16.45 2.52 -11.13
CA TRP A 51 -15.55 1.81 -10.23
C TRP A 51 -15.92 0.34 -10.19
N TRP A 52 -14.93 -0.51 -10.29
CA TRP A 52 -15.11 -1.95 -10.34
C TRP A 52 -14.34 -2.61 -9.19
N VAL A 53 -14.88 -3.73 -8.70
CA VAL A 53 -14.20 -4.61 -7.76
C VAL A 53 -14.13 -6.01 -8.35
N ILE A 54 -13.09 -6.75 -7.95
CA ILE A 54 -12.96 -8.15 -8.39
C ILE A 54 -13.94 -9.00 -7.58
N THR A 55 -14.85 -9.67 -8.25
CA THR A 55 -15.81 -10.56 -7.61
C THR A 55 -15.08 -11.66 -6.84
N GLY A 56 -15.34 -11.76 -5.54
CA GLY A 56 -14.66 -12.68 -4.63
C GLY A 56 -13.31 -12.15 -4.10
N GLY A 57 -13.00 -10.86 -4.35
CA GLY A 57 -11.84 -10.16 -3.82
C GLY A 57 -10.55 -10.36 -4.62
N SER A 58 -9.54 -9.56 -4.29
CA SER A 58 -8.25 -9.54 -5.00
C SER A 58 -7.49 -10.87 -4.97
N LYS A 59 -7.79 -11.74 -4.02
CA LYS A 59 -7.24 -13.10 -3.97
C LYS A 59 -7.41 -13.85 -5.29
N ARG A 60 -8.51 -13.60 -6.02
CA ARG A 60 -8.83 -14.30 -7.28
C ARG A 60 -7.83 -14.04 -8.39
N TYR A 61 -7.34 -12.81 -8.53
CA TYR A 61 -6.29 -12.55 -9.54
C TYR A 61 -4.93 -13.10 -9.09
N VAL A 62 -4.63 -13.06 -7.78
CA VAL A 62 -3.38 -13.64 -7.26
C VAL A 62 -3.33 -15.13 -7.53
N GLU A 63 -4.41 -15.87 -7.29
CA GLU A 63 -4.53 -17.31 -7.60
C GLU A 63 -4.23 -17.59 -9.09
N LYS A 64 -4.72 -16.74 -10.00
CA LYS A 64 -4.44 -16.86 -11.43
C LYS A 64 -3.00 -16.49 -11.82
N MET A 65 -2.43 -15.49 -11.15
CA MET A 65 -1.07 -15.04 -11.43
C MET A 65 -0.02 -16.07 -11.02
N VAL A 66 -0.27 -16.86 -9.98
CA VAL A 66 0.69 -17.88 -9.48
C VAL A 66 0.49 -19.25 -10.14
N ASP A 67 -0.57 -19.43 -10.94
CA ASP A 67 -0.88 -20.67 -11.63
C ASP A 67 0.31 -21.12 -12.52
N GLY A 68 0.76 -22.33 -12.30
CA GLY A 68 1.87 -22.95 -13.03
C GLY A 68 3.26 -22.76 -12.42
N PHE A 69 3.42 -21.96 -11.35
CA PHE A 69 4.69 -21.86 -10.62
C PHE A 69 4.56 -21.88 -9.09
N GLU A 70 3.46 -22.38 -8.55
CA GLU A 70 3.18 -22.47 -7.11
C GLU A 70 4.27 -23.25 -6.38
N ASN A 71 4.87 -24.26 -7.01
CA ASN A 71 5.95 -25.06 -6.47
C ASN A 71 7.27 -24.29 -6.29
N LYS A 72 7.40 -23.11 -6.88
CA LYS A 72 8.54 -22.21 -6.71
C LYS A 72 8.32 -21.17 -5.61
N ILE A 73 7.11 -21.12 -5.04
CA ILE A 73 6.75 -20.18 -3.97
C ILE A 73 7.05 -20.82 -2.63
N ARG A 74 7.93 -20.19 -1.85
CA ARG A 74 8.27 -20.64 -0.48
C ARG A 74 7.55 -19.79 0.53
N LEU A 75 6.49 -20.33 1.13
CA LEU A 75 5.79 -19.69 2.23
C LEU A 75 6.54 -19.91 3.56
N SER A 76 6.29 -19.04 4.54
CA SER A 76 6.92 -19.10 5.87
C SER A 76 8.46 -19.12 5.85
N SER A 77 9.03 -18.54 4.80
CA SER A 77 10.47 -18.45 4.55
C SER A 77 10.94 -16.99 4.49
N PRO A 78 10.88 -16.24 5.62
CA PRO A 78 11.25 -14.83 5.64
C PRO A 78 12.72 -14.67 5.28
N VAL A 79 13.00 -13.80 4.30
CA VAL A 79 14.36 -13.40 3.96
C VAL A 79 14.91 -12.53 5.09
N LYS A 80 16.15 -12.81 5.51
CA LYS A 80 16.83 -12.12 6.60
C LYS A 80 17.99 -11.27 6.13
N ASN A 81 18.72 -11.77 5.14
CA ASN A 81 19.89 -11.09 4.60
C ASN A 81 20.07 -11.40 3.12
N VAL A 82 20.57 -10.43 2.39
CA VAL A 82 20.94 -10.54 0.98
C VAL A 82 22.37 -10.03 0.83
N LYS A 83 23.31 -10.93 0.58
CA LYS A 83 24.73 -10.64 0.36
C LYS A 83 25.01 -10.65 -1.13
N ARG A 84 25.72 -9.64 -1.59
CA ARG A 84 26.15 -9.48 -2.99
C ARG A 84 27.66 -9.67 -3.08
N GLU A 85 28.07 -10.65 -3.83
CA GLU A 85 29.49 -10.93 -4.11
C GLU A 85 29.65 -11.06 -5.62
N ASP A 86 30.88 -10.90 -6.13
CA ASP A 86 31.22 -10.81 -7.54
C ASP A 86 30.42 -11.76 -8.48
N GLY A 87 29.29 -11.22 -8.98
CA GLY A 87 28.39 -11.92 -9.91
C GLY A 87 27.40 -12.90 -9.29
N SER A 88 27.34 -13.04 -7.96
CA SER A 88 26.41 -13.94 -7.25
C SER A 88 25.70 -13.24 -6.11
N ILE A 89 24.43 -13.61 -5.88
CA ILE A 89 23.61 -13.13 -4.79
C ILE A 89 23.32 -14.28 -3.83
N THR A 90 23.77 -14.18 -2.58
CA THR A 90 23.42 -15.14 -1.54
C THR A 90 22.23 -14.62 -0.73
N VAL A 91 21.12 -15.35 -0.75
CA VAL A 91 19.91 -15.04 0.04
C VAL A 91 19.86 -15.95 1.25
N GLN A 92 19.79 -15.36 2.43
CA GLN A 92 19.59 -16.07 3.68
C GLN A 92 18.13 -15.94 4.13
N PHE A 93 17.47 -17.04 4.40
CA PHE A 93 16.05 -17.08 4.73
C PHE A 93 15.76 -18.17 5.78
N GLY A 94 14.58 -18.10 6.39
CA GLY A 94 14.11 -19.07 7.38
C GLY A 94 13.63 -18.41 8.66
N ALA A 95 12.74 -19.10 9.37
CA ALA A 95 12.15 -18.60 10.60
C ALA A 95 12.87 -19.11 11.87
N LYS A 96 13.33 -20.37 11.88
CA LYS A 96 13.97 -21.03 13.03
C LYS A 96 15.44 -21.37 12.78
N SER A 97 15.77 -21.78 11.58
CA SER A 97 17.14 -21.98 11.10
C SER A 97 17.35 -21.09 9.88
N LEU A 98 18.58 -20.65 9.65
CA LEU A 98 18.92 -19.89 8.46
C LEU A 98 19.48 -20.87 7.41
N ASP A 99 18.73 -20.96 6.31
CA ASP A 99 19.21 -21.58 5.09
C ASP A 99 19.77 -20.50 4.17
N SER A 100 20.62 -20.86 3.24
CA SER A 100 21.18 -19.96 2.24
C SER A 100 21.16 -20.59 0.86
N GLU A 101 20.91 -19.77 -0.15
CA GLU A 101 20.88 -20.19 -1.54
C GLU A 101 21.44 -19.07 -2.43
N ASN A 102 22.11 -19.46 -3.51
CA ASN A 102 22.74 -18.53 -4.44
C ASN A 102 21.86 -18.33 -5.67
N PHE A 103 21.82 -17.08 -6.15
CA PHE A 103 21.06 -16.65 -7.31
C PHE A 103 21.90 -15.70 -8.17
N ASP A 104 21.52 -15.60 -9.46
CA ASP A 104 22.15 -14.66 -10.40
C ASP A 104 21.67 -13.22 -10.15
N SER A 105 20.43 -13.07 -9.68
CA SER A 105 19.81 -11.76 -9.43
C SER A 105 18.79 -11.83 -8.30
N VAL A 106 18.51 -10.68 -7.68
CA VAL A 106 17.45 -10.53 -6.66
C VAL A 106 16.53 -9.39 -7.04
N ILE A 107 15.22 -9.62 -6.89
CA ILE A 107 14.17 -8.60 -7.05
C ILE A 107 13.49 -8.40 -5.70
N PHE A 108 13.67 -7.22 -5.12
CA PHE A 108 12.97 -6.84 -3.90
C PHE A 108 11.56 -6.34 -4.25
N ALA A 109 10.53 -7.10 -3.85
CA ALA A 109 9.13 -6.72 -3.94
C ALA A 109 8.52 -6.42 -2.55
N THR A 110 9.36 -6.08 -1.59
CA THR A 110 9.01 -5.70 -0.21
C THR A 110 8.99 -4.18 -0.05
N HIS A 111 8.56 -3.67 1.10
CA HIS A 111 8.66 -2.24 1.40
C HIS A 111 10.12 -1.77 1.31
N SER A 112 10.34 -0.49 0.95
CA SER A 112 11.69 0.06 0.75
C SER A 112 12.57 -0.05 2.00
N ASN A 113 12.01 0.20 3.19
CA ASN A 113 12.70 0.05 4.47
C ASN A 113 13.04 -1.41 4.78
N GLN A 114 12.18 -2.36 4.40
CA GLN A 114 12.44 -3.80 4.54
C GLN A 114 13.53 -4.24 3.57
N SER A 115 13.47 -3.79 2.31
CA SER A 115 14.51 -4.05 1.32
C SER A 115 15.89 -3.57 1.81
N LEU A 116 15.94 -2.33 2.32
CA LEU A 116 17.18 -1.76 2.86
C LEU A 116 17.70 -2.56 4.06
N ALA A 117 16.82 -3.00 4.96
CA ALA A 117 17.20 -3.77 6.14
C ALA A 117 17.72 -5.19 5.82
N MET A 118 17.34 -5.75 4.68
CA MET A 118 17.82 -7.07 4.23
C MET A 118 19.16 -7.02 3.50
N LEU A 119 19.60 -5.87 2.98
CA LEU A 119 20.88 -5.73 2.31
C LEU A 119 22.03 -5.77 3.32
N ASP A 120 22.98 -6.67 3.12
CA ASP A 120 24.18 -6.79 3.96
C ASP A 120 25.05 -5.54 3.87
N THR A 121 25.33 -5.10 2.65
CA THR A 121 26.17 -3.94 2.35
C THR A 121 25.46 -3.01 1.35
N PRO A 122 24.49 -2.20 1.79
CA PRO A 122 23.81 -1.27 0.90
C PRO A 122 24.77 -0.16 0.42
N THR A 123 24.61 0.26 -0.82
CA THR A 123 25.33 1.43 -1.34
C THR A 123 24.80 2.73 -0.73
N LYS A 124 25.54 3.82 -0.91
CA LYS A 124 25.12 5.14 -0.45
C LYS A 124 23.78 5.56 -1.09
N GLU A 125 23.64 5.32 -2.38
CA GLU A 125 22.45 5.61 -3.17
C GLU A 125 21.24 4.79 -2.68
N GLU A 126 21.43 3.49 -2.39
CA GLU A 126 20.40 2.63 -1.83
C GLU A 126 19.93 3.13 -0.45
N ILE A 127 20.87 3.50 0.42
CA ILE A 127 20.53 4.08 1.71
C ILE A 127 19.71 5.35 1.54
N GLU A 128 20.17 6.27 0.69
CA GLU A 128 19.51 7.56 0.45
C GLU A 128 18.09 7.40 -0.10
N ILE A 129 17.95 6.61 -1.17
CA ILE A 129 16.71 6.45 -1.92
C ILE A 129 15.69 5.61 -1.15
N LEU A 130 16.07 4.44 -0.65
CA LEU A 130 15.15 3.54 0.04
C LEU A 130 14.71 4.10 1.40
N SER A 131 15.58 4.82 2.12
CA SER A 131 15.24 5.43 3.40
C SER A 131 14.39 6.70 3.27
N ALA A 132 14.34 7.33 2.09
CA ALA A 132 13.53 8.52 1.86
C ALA A 132 12.02 8.21 1.84
N ILE A 133 11.65 6.96 1.57
CA ILE A 133 10.26 6.50 1.57
C ILE A 133 9.93 6.01 2.99
N LYS A 134 9.25 6.84 3.74
CA LYS A 134 8.81 6.53 5.11
C LYS A 134 7.47 5.81 5.10
N TYR A 135 7.18 5.10 6.18
CA TYR A 135 5.93 4.36 6.36
C TYR A 135 5.22 4.80 7.62
N GLN A 136 3.90 4.81 7.57
CA GLN A 136 3.03 5.03 8.70
C GLN A 136 2.28 3.74 9.02
N LYS A 137 2.35 3.34 10.28
CA LYS A 137 1.58 2.21 10.79
C LYS A 137 0.11 2.59 10.88
N ASN A 138 -0.77 1.70 10.39
CA ASN A 138 -2.21 1.81 10.48
C ASN A 138 -2.78 0.51 11.03
N ASP A 139 -3.54 0.61 12.11
CA ASP A 139 -4.26 -0.52 12.67
C ASP A 139 -5.57 -0.69 11.90
N ALA A 140 -5.89 -1.94 11.56
CA ALA A 140 -7.07 -2.29 10.78
C ALA A 140 -7.88 -3.36 11.52
N LEU A 141 -9.17 -3.09 11.71
CA LEU A 141 -10.11 -4.01 12.32
C LEU A 141 -11.10 -4.52 11.27
N LEU A 142 -11.16 -5.83 11.10
CA LEU A 142 -12.28 -6.48 10.43
C LEU A 142 -13.35 -6.78 11.48
N HIS A 143 -14.55 -6.24 11.31
CA HIS A 143 -15.62 -6.33 12.30
C HIS A 143 -17.02 -6.29 11.65
N TYR A 144 -18.06 -6.48 12.47
CA TYR A 144 -19.46 -6.32 12.08
C TYR A 144 -20.22 -5.32 12.96
N ASP A 145 -19.52 -4.36 13.53
CA ASP A 145 -20.13 -3.25 14.27
C ASP A 145 -20.50 -2.12 13.31
N ASP A 146 -21.80 -1.98 13.02
CA ASP A 146 -22.32 -0.94 12.12
C ASP A 146 -22.62 0.38 12.84
N SER A 147 -22.45 0.43 14.17
CA SER A 147 -22.68 1.66 14.96
C SER A 147 -21.67 2.77 14.62
N ILE A 148 -20.49 2.41 14.07
CA ILE A 148 -19.47 3.36 13.60
C ILE A 148 -19.85 4.05 12.28
N LEU A 149 -20.81 3.49 11.54
CA LEU A 149 -21.30 4.06 10.29
C LEU A 149 -22.28 5.22 10.56
N PRO A 150 -22.60 6.06 9.57
CA PRO A 150 -23.57 7.12 9.72
C PRO A 150 -24.90 6.62 10.28
N LYS A 151 -25.52 7.38 11.20
CA LYS A 151 -26.82 7.01 11.82
C LYS A 151 -27.93 6.77 10.80
N ARG A 152 -27.91 7.51 9.68
CA ARG A 152 -28.87 7.34 8.58
C ARG A 152 -28.32 6.36 7.57
N LYS A 153 -28.96 5.20 7.41
CA LYS A 153 -28.52 4.17 6.45
C LYS A 153 -28.41 4.68 5.00
N ASN A 154 -29.27 5.63 4.60
CA ASN A 154 -29.19 6.24 3.27
C ASN A 154 -27.92 7.10 3.06
N ALA A 155 -27.17 7.40 4.11
CA ALA A 155 -25.87 8.09 4.04
C ALA A 155 -24.68 7.11 4.02
N TRP A 156 -24.93 5.81 4.10
CA TRP A 156 -23.88 4.81 4.02
C TRP A 156 -23.23 4.81 2.65
N SER A 157 -21.94 4.78 2.64
CA SER A 157 -21.11 4.70 1.44
C SER A 157 -20.12 3.54 1.57
N SER A 158 -19.47 3.16 0.48
CA SER A 158 -18.37 2.19 0.53
C SER A 158 -17.24 2.67 1.44
N TRP A 159 -16.99 3.98 1.47
CA TRP A 159 -15.99 4.66 2.32
C TRP A 159 -16.70 5.66 3.22
N ASN A 160 -16.53 5.50 4.52
CA ASN A 160 -17.11 6.39 5.53
C ASN A 160 -15.98 6.96 6.37
N TYR A 161 -15.78 8.26 6.28
CA TYR A 161 -14.74 8.97 7.00
C TYR A 161 -15.34 9.60 8.26
N LEU A 162 -14.74 9.34 9.42
CA LEU A 162 -15.09 10.00 10.66
C LEU A 162 -14.16 11.19 10.88
N LEU A 163 -14.74 12.39 10.92
CA LEU A 163 -14.02 13.61 11.30
C LEU A 163 -13.78 13.59 12.81
N ASP A 164 -12.51 13.59 13.21
CA ASP A 164 -12.08 13.86 14.58
C ASP A 164 -11.63 15.33 14.68
N GLU A 165 -11.96 16.00 15.78
CA GLU A 165 -11.48 17.37 16.04
C GLU A 165 -9.97 17.39 16.25
N ASP A 166 -9.39 16.31 16.75
CA ASP A 166 -7.95 16.14 16.90
C ASP A 166 -7.29 15.68 15.60
N GLN A 167 -6.84 16.63 14.80
CA GLN A 167 -6.17 16.38 13.52
C GLN A 167 -4.77 15.72 13.66
N SER A 168 -4.26 15.52 14.87
CA SER A 168 -3.02 14.79 15.10
C SER A 168 -3.19 13.27 15.01
N LYS A 169 -4.42 12.78 15.17
CA LYS A 169 -4.74 11.36 15.08
C LYS A 169 -4.76 10.89 13.64
N ALA A 170 -4.42 9.63 13.45
CA ALA A 170 -4.59 8.95 12.19
C ALA A 170 -6.08 8.90 11.79
N VAL A 171 -6.34 8.89 10.50
CA VAL A 171 -7.68 8.89 9.92
C VAL A 171 -8.48 7.67 10.39
N ALA A 172 -9.63 7.89 10.97
CA ALA A 172 -10.63 6.86 11.18
C ALA A 172 -11.48 6.72 9.90
N LEU A 173 -11.17 5.71 9.10
CA LEU A 173 -11.88 5.39 7.86
C LEU A 173 -12.53 4.01 8.00
N THR A 174 -13.82 3.91 7.70
CA THR A 174 -14.55 2.65 7.72
C THR A 174 -15.04 2.30 6.31
N TYR A 175 -14.57 1.18 5.79
CA TYR A 175 -15.08 0.56 4.58
C TYR A 175 -16.30 -0.28 4.92
N ASN A 176 -17.45 0.00 4.30
CA ASN A 176 -18.60 -0.89 4.31
C ASN A 176 -18.41 -1.94 3.21
N MET A 177 -18.01 -3.14 3.60
CA MET A 177 -17.66 -4.20 2.66
C MET A 177 -18.87 -4.74 1.90
N ASN A 178 -20.07 -4.66 2.49
CA ASN A 178 -21.29 -5.09 1.81
C ASN A 178 -21.58 -4.21 0.60
N ILE A 179 -21.38 -2.90 0.74
CA ILE A 179 -21.53 -1.96 -0.39
C ILE A 179 -20.35 -2.12 -1.36
N LEU A 180 -19.11 -2.13 -0.83
CA LEU A 180 -17.91 -2.12 -1.64
C LEU A 180 -17.76 -3.37 -2.53
N GLN A 181 -18.14 -4.53 -2.01
CA GLN A 181 -17.99 -5.82 -2.71
C GLN A 181 -19.33 -6.49 -3.05
N SER A 182 -20.45 -5.78 -2.91
CA SER A 182 -21.79 -6.29 -3.18
C SER A 182 -22.07 -7.61 -2.46
N LEU A 183 -21.72 -7.68 -1.15
CA LEU A 183 -21.91 -8.88 -0.35
C LEU A 183 -23.39 -9.07 -0.02
N ASN A 184 -23.91 -10.25 -0.28
CA ASN A 184 -25.25 -10.65 0.18
C ASN A 184 -25.15 -11.27 1.56
N SER A 185 -25.39 -10.48 2.61
CA SER A 185 -25.28 -10.89 4.01
C SER A 185 -26.20 -10.05 4.90
N ASP A 186 -26.82 -10.71 5.88
CA ASP A 186 -27.62 -10.04 6.91
C ASP A 186 -26.78 -9.21 7.88
N ARG A 187 -25.49 -9.49 7.97
CA ARG A 187 -24.52 -8.70 8.75
C ARG A 187 -23.82 -7.68 7.88
N THR A 188 -23.60 -6.50 8.42
CA THR A 188 -22.77 -5.46 7.78
C THR A 188 -21.31 -5.69 8.18
N PHE A 189 -20.49 -6.17 7.24
CA PHE A 189 -19.05 -6.31 7.46
C PHE A 189 -18.35 -5.00 7.17
N CYS A 190 -17.47 -4.61 8.08
CA CYS A 190 -16.69 -3.39 8.02
C CYS A 190 -15.20 -3.69 8.14
N VAL A 191 -14.39 -2.87 7.47
CA VAL A 191 -12.97 -2.76 7.76
C VAL A 191 -12.71 -1.32 8.18
N SER A 192 -12.28 -1.12 9.43
CA SER A 192 -11.99 0.22 9.96
C SER A 192 -10.50 0.40 10.18
N LEU A 193 -9.95 1.49 9.67
CA LEU A 193 -8.58 1.91 9.91
C LEU A 193 -8.54 2.92 11.06
N ASN A 194 -7.60 2.71 11.98
CA ASN A 194 -7.28 3.64 13.07
C ASN A 194 -8.51 4.06 13.91
N SER A 195 -9.50 3.18 14.01
CA SER A 195 -10.75 3.45 14.72
C SER A 195 -10.60 3.50 16.24
N GLY A 196 -9.47 3.06 16.79
CA GLY A 196 -9.25 3.01 18.25
C GLY A 196 -10.36 2.24 18.95
N ASN A 197 -10.89 2.82 20.04
CA ASN A 197 -11.94 2.21 20.86
C ASN A 197 -13.37 2.49 20.33
N LEU A 198 -13.53 2.95 19.09
CA LEU A 198 -14.84 3.25 18.51
C LEU A 198 -15.63 2.01 18.10
N VAL A 199 -14.93 0.89 17.88
CA VAL A 199 -15.52 -0.39 17.51
C VAL A 199 -15.72 -1.23 18.78
N ASP A 200 -16.88 -1.85 18.92
CA ASP A 200 -17.17 -2.81 20.00
C ASP A 200 -16.27 -4.05 19.82
N GLU A 201 -15.38 -4.28 20.79
CA GLU A 201 -14.43 -5.40 20.79
C GLU A 201 -15.10 -6.77 20.60
N SER A 202 -16.32 -6.94 21.13
CA SER A 202 -17.09 -8.19 20.98
C SER A 202 -17.50 -8.50 19.54
N LYS A 203 -17.46 -7.49 18.67
CA LYS A 203 -17.81 -7.60 17.25
C LYS A 203 -16.60 -7.63 16.34
N VAL A 204 -15.39 -7.58 16.87
CA VAL A 204 -14.15 -7.69 16.12
C VAL A 204 -13.94 -9.14 15.69
N ILE A 205 -13.68 -9.36 14.41
CA ILE A 205 -13.37 -10.66 13.81
C ILE A 205 -11.86 -10.86 13.75
N LYS A 206 -11.14 -9.80 13.36
CA LYS A 206 -9.69 -9.85 13.18
C LYS A 206 -9.06 -8.47 13.32
N GLU A 207 -7.94 -8.45 14.01
CA GLU A 207 -7.06 -7.29 14.10
C GLU A 207 -5.85 -7.49 13.18
N LEU A 208 -5.48 -6.45 12.47
CA LEU A 208 -4.36 -6.40 11.53
C LEU A 208 -3.62 -5.08 11.70
N SER A 209 -2.38 -5.06 11.31
CA SER A 209 -1.58 -3.84 11.26
C SER A 209 -0.86 -3.76 9.92
N TYR A 210 -0.97 -2.63 9.25
CA TYR A 210 -0.36 -2.36 7.96
C TYR A 210 0.50 -1.11 8.02
N ASP A 211 1.61 -1.15 7.30
CA ASP A 211 2.46 0.01 7.08
C ASP A 211 2.15 0.59 5.68
N HIS A 212 1.73 1.85 5.64
CA HIS A 212 1.45 2.54 4.38
C HIS A 212 2.56 3.55 4.07
N PRO A 213 3.03 3.63 2.81
CA PRO A 213 4.04 4.60 2.42
C PRO A 213 3.52 6.03 2.51
N LEU A 214 4.38 6.95 2.95
CA LEU A 214 4.10 8.37 3.01
C LEU A 214 4.62 9.07 1.75
N PHE A 215 3.72 9.73 1.02
CA PHE A 215 4.04 10.47 -0.20
C PHE A 215 4.39 11.91 0.10
N THR A 216 5.65 12.15 0.37
CA THR A 216 6.25 13.46 0.65
C THR A 216 7.11 13.92 -0.53
N THR A 217 7.57 15.16 -0.52
CA THR A 217 8.51 15.66 -1.54
C THR A 217 9.76 14.78 -1.62
N SER A 218 10.29 14.30 -0.50
CA SER A 218 11.46 13.42 -0.48
C SER A 218 11.18 12.06 -1.09
N SER A 219 10.02 11.43 -0.78
CA SER A 219 9.67 10.12 -1.34
C SER A 219 9.38 10.21 -2.85
N ILE A 220 8.72 11.29 -3.31
CA ILE A 220 8.49 11.51 -4.75
C ILE A 220 9.81 11.74 -5.51
N ASN A 221 10.75 12.48 -4.92
CA ASN A 221 12.08 12.62 -5.49
C ASN A 221 12.82 11.27 -5.53
N ALA A 222 12.71 10.44 -4.48
CA ALA A 222 13.29 9.11 -4.47
C ALA A 222 12.71 8.20 -5.57
N GLN A 223 11.40 8.28 -5.83
CA GLN A 223 10.78 7.53 -6.94
C GLN A 223 11.44 7.84 -8.29
N SER A 224 11.76 9.10 -8.59
CA SER A 224 12.40 9.50 -9.85
C SER A 224 13.84 8.97 -9.97
N ARG A 225 14.47 8.64 -8.85
CA ARG A 225 15.85 8.15 -8.76
C ARG A 225 15.96 6.61 -8.70
N LYS A 226 14.84 5.87 -8.85
CA LYS A 226 14.83 4.39 -8.84
C LYS A 226 15.91 3.79 -9.77
N HIS A 227 16.12 4.39 -10.93
CA HIS A 227 17.08 3.94 -11.95
C HIS A 227 18.57 4.00 -11.49
N GLU A 228 18.86 4.77 -10.42
CA GLU A 228 20.20 4.84 -9.85
C GLU A 228 20.58 3.57 -9.08
N ILE A 229 19.58 2.82 -8.58
CA ILE A 229 19.78 1.62 -7.76
C ILE A 229 19.24 0.34 -8.39
N SER A 230 18.14 0.37 -9.14
CA SER A 230 17.57 -0.81 -9.80
C SER A 230 18.39 -1.18 -11.03
N GLY A 231 18.70 -2.48 -11.17
CA GLY A 231 19.57 -3.00 -12.22
C GLY A 231 21.09 -2.88 -11.90
N LYS A 232 21.44 -2.42 -10.69
CA LYS A 232 22.83 -2.37 -10.22
C LYS A 232 23.14 -3.57 -9.33
N HIS A 233 24.36 -4.10 -9.42
CA HIS A 233 24.80 -5.26 -8.63
C HIS A 233 23.81 -6.44 -8.68
N ASN A 234 23.20 -6.70 -9.84
CA ASN A 234 22.16 -7.72 -10.05
C ASN A 234 20.96 -7.61 -9.08
N THR A 235 20.67 -6.38 -8.62
CA THR A 235 19.62 -6.10 -7.64
C THR A 235 18.59 -5.18 -8.25
N TYR A 236 17.30 -5.57 -8.12
CA TYR A 236 16.17 -4.86 -8.69
C TYR A 236 15.13 -4.56 -7.62
N TYR A 237 14.34 -3.51 -7.83
CA TYR A 237 13.34 -3.05 -6.87
C TYR A 237 12.00 -2.83 -7.56
N CYS A 238 10.94 -3.43 -7.02
CA CYS A 238 9.56 -3.16 -7.44
C CYS A 238 8.65 -3.00 -6.20
N GLY A 239 7.47 -2.46 -6.43
CA GLY A 239 6.48 -2.22 -5.38
C GLY A 239 5.62 -1.00 -5.69
N ALA A 240 4.42 -0.97 -5.14
CA ALA A 240 3.45 0.10 -5.37
C ALA A 240 3.95 1.48 -4.93
N TYR A 241 4.84 1.55 -3.95
CA TYR A 241 5.44 2.78 -3.43
C TYR A 241 6.35 3.53 -4.42
N TRP A 242 6.73 2.88 -5.53
CA TRP A 242 7.43 3.54 -6.62
C TRP A 242 6.53 4.39 -7.52
N ARG A 243 5.20 4.36 -7.28
CA ARG A 243 4.17 5.12 -7.99
C ARG A 243 3.17 5.70 -6.99
N ASN A 244 1.86 5.47 -7.13
CA ASN A 244 0.82 6.06 -6.28
C ASN A 244 0.41 5.20 -5.07
N GLY A 245 0.88 3.95 -4.98
CA GLY A 245 0.66 3.08 -3.82
C GLY A 245 -0.49 2.07 -3.97
N PHE A 246 -1.01 1.83 -5.17
CA PHE A 246 -2.12 0.92 -5.44
C PHE A 246 -1.69 -0.37 -6.13
N HIS A 247 -2.61 -1.35 -6.26
CA HIS A 247 -2.31 -2.66 -6.84
C HIS A 247 -1.73 -2.55 -8.25
N GLU A 248 -2.35 -1.74 -9.12
CA GLU A 248 -1.86 -1.51 -10.48
C GLU A 248 -0.44 -0.92 -10.50
N ASP A 249 -0.14 -0.02 -9.56
CA ASP A 249 1.20 0.56 -9.43
C ASP A 249 2.24 -0.51 -9.08
N GLY A 250 1.85 -1.51 -8.27
CA GLY A 250 2.68 -2.67 -7.97
C GLY A 250 2.97 -3.50 -9.22
N VAL A 251 1.94 -3.82 -10.00
CA VAL A 251 2.05 -4.55 -11.26
C VAL A 251 2.93 -3.78 -12.26
N MET A 252 2.65 -2.51 -12.49
CA MET A 252 3.42 -1.66 -13.39
C MET A 252 4.89 -1.55 -12.97
N SER A 253 5.16 -1.46 -11.66
CA SER A 253 6.52 -1.43 -11.15
C SER A 253 7.27 -2.76 -11.35
N ALA A 254 6.55 -3.89 -11.27
CA ALA A 254 7.11 -5.21 -11.58
C ALA A 254 7.40 -5.37 -13.07
N LEU A 255 6.50 -4.90 -13.94
CA LEU A 255 6.70 -4.91 -15.40
C LEU A 255 7.89 -4.06 -15.83
N ASP A 256 8.16 -2.94 -15.13
CA ASP A 256 9.38 -2.16 -15.38
C ASP A 256 10.64 -3.02 -15.16
N VAL A 257 10.66 -3.85 -14.11
CA VAL A 257 11.76 -4.79 -13.85
C VAL A 257 11.78 -5.93 -14.87
N CYS A 258 10.63 -6.50 -15.26
CA CYS A 258 10.58 -7.55 -16.27
C CYS A 258 11.21 -7.10 -17.60
N ARG A 259 11.02 -5.84 -18.01
CA ARG A 259 11.64 -5.29 -19.21
C ARG A 259 13.16 -5.28 -19.15
N ASP A 260 13.77 -5.11 -17.96
CA ASP A 260 15.23 -5.21 -17.78
C ASP A 260 15.73 -6.63 -18.06
N PHE A 261 14.86 -7.66 -17.98
CA PHE A 261 15.12 -9.05 -18.34
C PHE A 261 14.66 -9.42 -19.76
N GLY A 262 14.16 -8.43 -20.53
CA GLY A 262 13.67 -8.67 -21.90
C GLY A 262 12.27 -9.27 -21.98
N GLU A 263 11.54 -9.29 -20.86
CA GLU A 263 10.19 -9.84 -20.76
C GLU A 263 9.13 -8.75 -20.81
N SER A 264 8.00 -9.03 -21.44
CA SER A 264 6.82 -8.15 -21.52
C SER A 264 5.54 -8.96 -21.44
N LEU A 265 4.45 -8.34 -20.96
CA LEU A 265 3.10 -8.87 -21.10
C LEU A 265 2.58 -8.66 -22.52
#